data_d30aa8355a9fc7608b52c3b41d36af2b
#
_entry.id   d30aa8355a9fc7608b52c3b41d36af2b
#
_cell.length_a   1.000
_cell.length_b   1.000
_cell.length_c   1.000
_cell.angle_alpha   90.00
_cell.angle_beta   90.00
_cell.angle_gamma   90.00
#
_symmetry.space_group_name_H-M   'P 1'
#
loop_
_entity.id
_entity.type
_entity.pdbx_description
1 polymer ?
#
loop_
_entity_poly.entity_id
_entity_poly.type
_entity_poly.pdbx_seq_one_letter_code
_entity_poly.pdbx_strand_id
1 'polypeptide(L)'
;MPPVNPKISKITIFKITVFLLIILAGLSIIEFNLFFKHPKTTSVCLSDYLTDKSKGCFQVEIVSSFFEQKRGLMNRTSLDKDKGMLFVFSKEANYHFWMKNTLIPLDMIWIDNNSNIVFIKENAKPCPVDGDCSNIDPNQNAKYVLEINGGLVNEFGLVIGDIVAIID
;
A
#
# COMPACT_ATOMS: atom_id res chain seq x y z
N MET A 1 -0.54 -56.99 40.50
CA MET A 1 -1.32 -56.76 39.27
C MET A 1 -0.31 -56.36 38.17
N PRO A 2 -0.22 -57.10 37.06
CA PRO A 2 0.67 -56.70 35.98
C PRO A 2 0.11 -55.47 35.23
N PRO A 3 0.98 -54.56 34.69
CA PRO A 3 0.50 -53.39 33.95
C PRO A 3 -0.20 -53.81 32.66
N VAL A 4 -1.40 -53.35 32.43
CA VAL A 4 -2.16 -53.51 31.19
C VAL A 4 -1.53 -52.55 30.17
N ASN A 5 -0.78 -53.06 29.22
CA ASN A 5 -0.23 -52.30 28.12
C ASN A 5 -1.30 -52.23 27.00
N PRO A 6 -1.96 -51.07 26.74
CA PRO A 6 -2.97 -51.00 25.72
C PRO A 6 -2.31 -51.11 24.33
N LYS A 7 -2.48 -52.24 23.65
CA LYS A 7 -2.10 -52.39 22.25
C LYS A 7 -2.94 -51.47 21.41
N ILE A 8 -2.41 -50.31 21.05
CA ILE A 8 -3.04 -49.40 20.08
C ILE A 8 -3.16 -50.14 18.74
N SER A 9 -4.38 -50.30 18.23
CA SER A 9 -4.58 -51.01 16.96
C SER A 9 -4.00 -50.22 15.80
N LYS A 10 -3.52 -50.94 14.75
CA LYS A 10 -3.01 -50.30 13.52
C LYS A 10 -4.02 -49.34 12.88
N ILE A 11 -5.33 -49.63 13.02
CA ILE A 11 -6.45 -48.82 12.56
C ILE A 11 -6.54 -47.49 13.35
N THR A 12 -6.28 -47.52 14.66
CA THR A 12 -6.30 -46.32 15.51
C THR A 12 -5.14 -45.39 15.15
N ILE A 13 -3.94 -45.96 14.94
CA ILE A 13 -2.76 -45.21 14.49
C ILE A 13 -3.03 -44.56 13.13
N PHE A 14 -3.57 -45.30 12.18
CA PHE A 14 -3.90 -44.78 10.83
C PHE A 14 -4.90 -43.61 10.90
N LYS A 15 -5.96 -43.72 11.71
CA LYS A 15 -6.96 -42.65 11.91
C LYS A 15 -6.33 -41.39 12.51
N ILE A 16 -5.47 -41.54 13.51
CA ILE A 16 -4.75 -40.40 14.13
C ILE A 16 -3.82 -39.73 13.12
N THR A 17 -3.08 -40.52 12.31
CA THR A 17 -2.18 -39.95 11.29
C THR A 17 -2.93 -39.17 10.22
N VAL A 18 -4.07 -39.70 9.73
CA VAL A 18 -4.91 -39.00 8.76
C VAL A 18 -5.48 -37.70 9.35
N PHE A 19 -5.94 -37.74 10.59
CA PHE A 19 -6.47 -36.55 11.29
C PHE A 19 -5.40 -35.46 11.46
N LEU A 20 -4.17 -35.84 11.84
CA LEU A 20 -3.03 -34.90 11.93
C LEU A 20 -2.65 -34.29 10.58
N LEU A 21 -2.67 -35.09 9.51
CA LEU A 21 -2.41 -34.58 8.14
C LEU A 21 -3.47 -33.56 7.70
N ILE A 22 -4.74 -33.78 8.02
CA ILE A 22 -5.82 -32.84 7.72
C ILE A 22 -5.64 -31.54 8.50
N ILE A 23 -5.25 -31.61 9.79
CA ILE A 23 -4.97 -30.41 10.60
C ILE A 23 -3.79 -29.64 10.03
N LEU A 24 -2.69 -30.31 9.67
CA LEU A 24 -1.52 -29.68 9.08
C LEU A 24 -1.85 -29.01 7.74
N ALA A 25 -2.63 -29.67 6.88
CA ALA A 25 -3.09 -29.09 5.62
C ALA A 25 -4.01 -27.87 5.86
N GLY A 26 -4.91 -27.94 6.83
CA GLY A 26 -5.77 -26.83 7.23
C GLY A 26 -4.99 -25.63 7.76
N LEU A 27 -3.97 -25.86 8.61
CA LEU A 27 -3.06 -24.81 9.11
C LEU A 27 -2.28 -24.16 7.95
N SER A 28 -1.78 -24.94 7.00
CA SER A 28 -1.06 -24.41 5.83
C SER A 28 -1.96 -23.53 4.95
N ILE A 29 -3.23 -23.88 4.79
CA ILE A 29 -4.19 -23.06 4.03
C ILE A 29 -4.50 -21.76 4.77
N ILE A 30 -4.62 -21.81 6.10
CA ILE A 30 -4.87 -20.61 6.91
C ILE A 30 -3.66 -19.67 6.85
N GLU A 31 -2.44 -20.18 7.00
CA GLU A 31 -1.21 -19.38 6.89
C GLU A 31 -1.05 -18.81 5.48
N PHE A 32 -1.35 -19.58 4.42
CA PHE A 32 -1.34 -19.12 3.05
C PHE A 32 -2.32 -17.96 2.82
N ASN A 33 -3.56 -18.05 3.32
CA ASN A 33 -4.55 -16.97 3.21
C ASN A 33 -4.18 -15.73 4.04
N LEU A 34 -3.52 -15.91 5.19
CA LEU A 34 -3.02 -14.78 6.00
C LEU A 34 -1.84 -14.08 5.31
N PHE A 35 -1.01 -14.82 4.57
CA PHE A 35 0.15 -14.28 3.85
C PHE A 35 -0.26 -13.51 2.59
N PHE A 36 -1.35 -13.91 1.91
CA PHE A 36 -1.92 -13.24 0.73
C PHE A 36 -3.10 -12.32 1.11
N LYS A 37 -2.93 -11.49 2.15
CA LYS A 37 -3.90 -10.43 2.41
C LYS A 37 -3.87 -9.45 1.23
N HIS A 38 -4.90 -9.49 0.38
CA HIS A 38 -5.04 -8.52 -0.70
C HIS A 38 -5.02 -7.11 -0.12
N PRO A 39 -4.28 -6.18 -0.73
CA PRO A 39 -4.27 -4.80 -0.27
C PRO A 39 -5.70 -4.25 -0.33
N LYS A 40 -6.10 -3.48 0.68
CA LYS A 40 -7.35 -2.73 0.63
C LYS A 40 -7.22 -1.68 -0.47
N THR A 41 -8.17 -1.64 -1.41
CA THR A 41 -8.16 -0.68 -2.52
C THR A 41 -9.35 0.28 -2.43
N THR A 42 -9.18 1.46 -2.99
CA THR A 42 -10.24 2.48 -3.11
C THR A 42 -10.03 3.28 -4.38
N SER A 43 -11.03 4.08 -4.77
CA SER A 43 -10.89 5.05 -5.86
C SER A 43 -10.55 6.43 -5.30
N VAL A 44 -9.57 7.08 -5.90
CA VAL A 44 -9.21 8.47 -5.61
C VAL A 44 -9.45 9.29 -6.87
N CYS A 45 -10.37 10.25 -6.81
CA CYS A 45 -10.68 11.16 -7.91
C CYS A 45 -10.24 12.58 -7.57
N LEU A 46 -9.68 13.28 -8.55
CA LEU A 46 -9.20 14.64 -8.41
C LEU A 46 -10.03 15.58 -9.29
N SER A 47 -10.34 16.76 -8.76
CA SER A 47 -11.11 17.78 -9.45
C SER A 47 -10.54 19.17 -9.25
N ASP A 48 -10.81 20.04 -10.19
CA ASP A 48 -10.46 21.45 -10.11
C ASP A 48 -11.29 22.15 -9.02
N TYR A 49 -10.62 22.90 -8.16
CA TYR A 49 -11.26 23.57 -7.02
C TYR A 49 -12.33 24.60 -7.43
N LEU A 50 -12.11 25.33 -8.54
CA LEU A 50 -13.01 26.41 -8.97
C LEU A 50 -14.20 25.93 -9.77
N THR A 51 -13.99 24.88 -10.58
CA THR A 51 -14.98 24.45 -11.59
C THR A 51 -15.60 23.10 -11.27
N ASP A 52 -15.10 22.39 -10.26
CA ASP A 52 -15.46 21.00 -9.90
C ASP A 52 -15.31 20.02 -11.09
N LYS A 53 -14.54 20.41 -12.10
CA LYS A 53 -14.28 19.58 -13.27
C LYS A 53 -13.33 18.45 -12.88
N SER A 54 -13.75 17.20 -13.13
CA SER A 54 -12.90 16.03 -12.91
C SER A 54 -11.64 16.13 -13.77
N LYS A 55 -10.48 15.88 -13.12
CA LYS A 55 -9.15 15.84 -13.76
C LYS A 55 -8.66 14.42 -13.96
N GLY A 56 -9.10 13.46 -13.12
CA GLY A 56 -8.75 12.05 -13.24
C GLY A 56 -9.12 11.24 -12.01
N CYS A 57 -9.19 9.92 -12.17
CA CYS A 57 -9.42 8.98 -11.07
C CYS A 57 -8.40 7.85 -11.12
N PHE A 58 -7.99 7.38 -9.96
CA PHE A 58 -7.01 6.29 -9.79
C PHE A 58 -7.56 5.22 -8.85
N GLN A 59 -7.33 3.96 -9.19
CA GLN A 59 -7.53 2.84 -8.28
C GLN A 59 -6.27 2.67 -7.44
N VAL A 60 -6.37 2.91 -6.14
CA VAL A 60 -5.20 2.97 -5.27
C VAL A 60 -5.21 1.88 -4.19
N GLU A 61 -4.04 1.34 -3.89
CA GLU A 61 -3.83 0.53 -2.70
C GLU A 61 -3.76 1.44 -1.48
N ILE A 62 -4.51 1.12 -0.42
CA ILE A 62 -4.46 1.87 0.85
C ILE A 62 -3.39 1.27 1.75
N VAL A 63 -2.50 2.12 2.26
CA VAL A 63 -1.49 1.75 3.26
C VAL A 63 -1.62 2.66 4.49
N SER A 64 -1.84 2.04 5.65
CA SER A 64 -2.06 2.75 6.91
C SER A 64 -1.21 2.25 8.07
N SER A 65 -0.68 1.03 7.98
CA SER A 65 0.26 0.52 8.99
C SER A 65 1.68 1.03 8.74
N PHE A 66 2.46 1.17 9.81
CA PHE A 66 3.86 1.61 9.73
C PHE A 66 4.71 0.80 8.74
N PHE A 67 4.55 -0.53 8.71
CA PHE A 67 5.33 -1.39 7.82
C PHE A 67 4.91 -1.25 6.35
N GLU A 68 3.61 -1.10 6.06
CA GLU A 68 3.12 -0.86 4.71
C GLU A 68 3.58 0.50 4.19
N GLN A 69 3.44 1.56 5.00
CA GLN A 69 3.90 2.91 4.66
C GLN A 69 5.41 2.95 4.42
N LYS A 70 6.21 2.27 5.27
CA LYS A 70 7.66 2.20 5.08
C LYS A 70 8.05 1.48 3.79
N ARG A 71 7.29 0.46 3.37
CA ARG A 71 7.55 -0.29 2.14
C ARG A 71 7.09 0.48 0.90
N GLY A 72 5.92 1.10 0.92
CA GLY A 72 5.34 1.82 -0.22
C GLY A 72 5.43 1.00 -1.52
N LEU A 73 5.84 1.67 -2.60
CA LEU A 73 6.04 1.09 -3.93
C LEU A 73 7.45 0.50 -4.17
N MET A 74 8.22 0.25 -3.11
CA MET A 74 9.56 -0.34 -3.23
C MET A 74 9.56 -1.64 -4.04
N ASN A 75 10.61 -1.83 -4.86
CA ASN A 75 10.89 -3.00 -5.69
C ASN A 75 9.82 -3.29 -6.76
N ARG A 76 8.88 -2.39 -7.02
CA ARG A 76 7.97 -2.50 -8.16
C ARG A 76 8.67 -2.01 -9.42
N THR A 77 8.60 -2.83 -10.47
CA THR A 77 9.19 -2.52 -11.77
C THR A 77 8.23 -1.80 -12.70
N SER A 78 6.94 -1.79 -12.37
CA SER A 78 5.89 -1.09 -13.10
C SER A 78 4.72 -0.76 -12.19
N LEU A 79 3.92 0.22 -12.58
CA LEU A 79 2.63 0.58 -12.02
C LEU A 79 1.71 0.91 -13.20
N ASP A 80 0.51 0.33 -13.24
CA ASP A 80 -0.45 0.64 -14.30
C ASP A 80 -0.83 2.13 -14.25
N LYS A 81 -1.16 2.72 -15.39
CA LYS A 81 -1.37 4.16 -15.51
C LYS A 81 -2.53 4.69 -14.64
N ASP A 82 -3.55 3.86 -14.42
CA ASP A 82 -4.72 4.15 -13.61
C ASP A 82 -4.60 3.68 -12.15
N LYS A 83 -3.40 3.22 -11.73
CA LYS A 83 -3.12 2.73 -10.39
C LYS A 83 -2.26 3.71 -9.58
N GLY A 84 -2.33 3.55 -8.26
CA GLY A 84 -1.53 4.31 -7.31
C GLY A 84 -1.50 3.68 -5.92
N MET A 85 -0.91 4.41 -5.00
CA MET A 85 -0.89 4.05 -3.58
C MET A 85 -1.27 5.28 -2.74
N LEU A 86 -2.23 5.09 -1.84
CA LEU A 86 -2.69 6.11 -0.90
C LEU A 86 -2.19 5.80 0.51
N PHE A 87 -1.31 6.64 0.99
CA PHE A 87 -0.82 6.63 2.37
C PHE A 87 -1.82 7.37 3.24
N VAL A 88 -2.36 6.68 4.26
CA VAL A 88 -3.34 7.25 5.20
C VAL A 88 -2.69 7.35 6.57
N PHE A 89 -2.52 8.56 7.08
CA PHE A 89 -1.91 8.81 8.38
C PHE A 89 -2.96 9.03 9.46
N SER A 90 -2.65 8.67 10.71
CA SER A 90 -3.57 8.82 11.84
C SER A 90 -3.87 10.29 12.18
N LYS A 91 -2.90 11.18 11.96
CA LYS A 91 -3.01 12.62 12.18
C LYS A 91 -2.38 13.40 11.03
N GLU A 92 -2.72 14.65 10.90
CA GLU A 92 -2.07 15.58 9.99
C GLU A 92 -0.71 16.02 10.53
N ALA A 93 0.34 15.94 9.71
CA ALA A 93 1.69 16.33 10.06
C ALA A 93 2.55 16.52 8.80
N ASN A 94 3.77 17.04 8.94
CA ASN A 94 4.75 17.13 7.87
C ASN A 94 5.39 15.75 7.65
N TYR A 95 4.94 15.01 6.62
CA TYR A 95 5.43 13.67 6.29
C TYR A 95 6.44 13.73 5.16
N HIS A 96 7.68 13.32 5.47
CA HIS A 96 8.77 13.22 4.51
C HIS A 96 8.71 11.89 3.77
N PHE A 97 9.01 11.93 2.48
CA PHE A 97 9.06 10.75 1.61
C PHE A 97 10.45 10.60 0.97
N TRP A 98 10.73 9.43 0.45
CA TRP A 98 11.97 9.09 -0.23
C TRP A 98 11.73 8.13 -1.38
N MET A 99 12.70 8.04 -2.30
CA MET A 99 12.66 7.10 -3.43
C MET A 99 13.53 5.85 -3.21
N LYS A 100 13.87 5.53 -1.94
CA LYS A 100 14.72 4.38 -1.63
C LYS A 100 14.08 3.08 -2.13
N ASN A 101 14.85 2.27 -2.89
CA ASN A 101 14.39 1.02 -3.49
C ASN A 101 13.16 1.15 -4.40
N THR A 102 12.74 2.35 -4.76
CA THR A 102 11.69 2.59 -5.75
C THR A 102 12.33 2.62 -7.13
N LEU A 103 11.85 1.76 -8.04
CA LEU A 103 12.50 1.52 -9.35
C LEU A 103 11.86 2.30 -10.50
N ILE A 104 10.72 2.93 -10.25
CA ILE A 104 9.94 3.71 -11.23
C ILE A 104 9.85 5.16 -10.79
N PRO A 105 9.82 6.14 -11.71
CA PRO A 105 9.56 7.53 -11.35
C PRO A 105 8.12 7.70 -10.87
N LEU A 106 7.93 8.54 -9.84
CA LEU A 106 6.63 8.78 -9.24
C LEU A 106 6.31 10.28 -9.18
N ASP A 107 5.02 10.61 -9.31
CA ASP A 107 4.44 11.84 -8.82
C ASP A 107 3.88 11.58 -7.41
N MET A 108 4.23 12.44 -6.47
CA MET A 108 3.78 12.36 -5.07
C MET A 108 2.95 13.60 -4.75
N ILE A 109 1.76 13.42 -4.19
CA ILE A 109 0.76 14.45 -3.96
C ILE A 109 0.37 14.43 -2.49
N TRP A 110 0.70 15.48 -1.74
CA TRP A 110 0.31 15.65 -0.33
C TRP A 110 -1.04 16.32 -0.23
N ILE A 111 -1.90 15.76 0.59
CA ILE A 111 -3.32 16.14 0.71
C ILE A 111 -3.62 16.40 2.18
N ASP A 112 -4.21 17.55 2.49
CA ASP A 112 -4.57 17.95 3.85
C ASP A 112 -5.83 17.20 4.37
N ASN A 113 -6.23 17.50 5.60
CA ASN A 113 -7.43 16.92 6.21
C ASN A 113 -8.74 17.44 5.59
N ASN A 114 -8.69 18.54 4.83
CA ASN A 114 -9.82 19.10 4.09
C ASN A 114 -9.87 18.63 2.63
N SER A 115 -9.06 17.63 2.28
CA SER A 115 -8.98 17.06 0.93
C SER A 115 -8.39 18.00 -0.14
N ASN A 116 -7.64 19.04 0.24
CA ASN A 116 -6.94 19.90 -0.70
C ASN A 116 -5.53 19.39 -0.97
N ILE A 117 -5.07 19.50 -2.20
CA ILE A 117 -3.65 19.30 -2.53
C ILE A 117 -2.85 20.47 -1.95
N VAL A 118 -1.90 20.17 -1.04
CA VAL A 118 -1.06 21.18 -0.38
C VAL A 118 0.37 21.20 -0.88
N PHE A 119 0.85 20.10 -1.47
CA PHE A 119 2.16 20.02 -2.08
C PHE A 119 2.20 18.92 -3.15
N ILE A 120 3.00 19.13 -4.19
CA ILE A 120 3.25 18.17 -5.26
C ILE A 120 4.75 18.05 -5.49
N LYS A 121 5.25 16.82 -5.52
CA LYS A 121 6.57 16.47 -6.04
C LYS A 121 6.41 15.73 -7.35
N GLU A 122 6.64 16.42 -8.44
CA GLU A 122 6.57 15.84 -9.77
C GLU A 122 7.79 15.01 -10.09
N ASN A 123 7.59 13.90 -10.78
CA ASN A 123 8.59 13.07 -11.45
C ASN A 123 9.81 12.77 -10.57
N ALA A 124 9.54 12.41 -9.30
CA ALA A 124 10.58 11.98 -8.37
C ALA A 124 11.29 10.76 -8.95
N LYS A 125 12.59 10.88 -9.22
CA LYS A 125 13.37 9.82 -9.84
C LYS A 125 13.78 8.75 -8.83
N PRO A 126 13.94 7.48 -9.26
CA PRO A 126 14.59 6.46 -8.43
C PRO A 126 15.91 6.97 -7.85
N CYS A 127 16.22 6.55 -6.61
CA CYS A 127 17.53 6.88 -6.04
C CYS A 127 18.67 6.19 -6.80
N PRO A 128 19.83 6.83 -6.95
CA PRO A 128 21.03 6.16 -7.46
C PRO A 128 21.40 4.95 -6.60
N VAL A 129 21.91 3.89 -7.24
CA VAL A 129 22.31 2.64 -6.56
C VAL A 129 23.34 2.90 -5.45
N ASP A 130 24.30 3.81 -5.73
CA ASP A 130 25.40 4.18 -4.83
C ASP A 130 25.30 5.64 -4.34
N GLY A 131 24.11 6.24 -4.44
CA GLY A 131 23.86 7.63 -4.13
C GLY A 131 23.06 7.86 -2.87
N ASP A 132 23.12 9.09 -2.38
CA ASP A 132 22.27 9.53 -1.27
C ASP A 132 20.81 9.63 -1.73
N CYS A 133 19.92 8.99 -0.97
CA CYS A 133 18.49 9.05 -1.18
C CYS A 133 17.91 10.11 -0.24
N SER A 134 18.03 11.37 -0.61
CA SER A 134 17.54 12.49 0.19
C SER A 134 16.01 12.43 0.37
N ASN A 135 15.57 12.89 1.54
CA ASN A 135 14.15 13.03 1.83
C ASN A 135 13.53 14.18 1.01
N ILE A 136 12.33 13.92 0.54
CA ILE A 136 11.43 14.94 -0.02
C ILE A 136 10.66 15.53 1.15
N ASP A 137 10.94 16.78 1.48
CA ASP A 137 10.26 17.54 2.53
C ASP A 137 9.25 18.48 1.89
N PRO A 138 7.93 18.27 2.10
CA PRO A 138 6.91 19.16 1.55
C PRO A 138 6.85 20.50 2.29
N ASN A 139 7.39 20.58 3.53
CA ASN A 139 7.23 21.71 4.42
C ASN A 139 5.76 22.13 4.58
N GLN A 140 4.86 21.17 4.51
CA GLN A 140 3.41 21.29 4.64
C GLN A 140 2.86 20.12 5.45
N ASN A 141 1.80 20.35 6.22
CA ASN A 141 1.08 19.27 6.89
C ASN A 141 0.14 18.60 5.91
N ALA A 142 0.06 17.27 6.00
CA ALA A 142 -0.83 16.45 5.19
C ALA A 142 -1.45 15.31 6.01
N LYS A 143 -2.63 14.90 5.64
CA LYS A 143 -3.34 13.73 6.18
C LYS A 143 -3.13 12.50 5.32
N TYR A 144 -2.94 12.72 4.02
CA TYR A 144 -2.75 11.68 3.02
C TYR A 144 -1.60 12.04 2.09
N VAL A 145 -0.97 11.01 1.51
CA VAL A 145 -0.07 11.17 0.37
C VAL A 145 -0.48 10.17 -0.70
N LEU A 146 -0.68 10.65 -1.92
CA LEU A 146 -0.99 9.82 -3.08
C LEU A 146 0.26 9.70 -3.96
N GLU A 147 0.70 8.46 -4.22
CA GLU A 147 1.74 8.14 -5.19
C GLU A 147 1.12 7.57 -6.46
N ILE A 148 1.47 8.14 -7.61
CA ILE A 148 1.08 7.72 -8.96
C ILE A 148 2.30 7.71 -9.87
N ASN A 149 2.17 7.19 -11.10
CA ASN A 149 3.27 7.23 -12.07
C ASN A 149 3.76 8.65 -12.32
N GLY A 150 5.06 8.81 -12.47
CA GLY A 150 5.69 10.10 -12.78
C GLY A 150 5.21 10.67 -14.12
N GLY A 151 4.86 11.96 -14.12
CA GLY A 151 4.36 12.71 -15.28
C GLY A 151 2.84 12.82 -15.35
N LEU A 152 2.08 12.10 -14.52
CA LEU A 152 0.62 12.13 -14.53
C LEU A 152 0.07 13.45 -13.95
N VAL A 153 0.78 14.07 -13.01
CA VAL A 153 0.43 15.42 -12.51
C VAL A 153 0.34 16.40 -13.68
N ASN A 154 1.32 16.41 -14.55
CA ASN A 154 1.34 17.25 -15.76
C ASN A 154 0.24 16.85 -16.77
N GLU A 155 0.09 15.56 -17.02
CA GLU A 155 -0.89 15.04 -17.97
C GLU A 155 -2.33 15.42 -17.59
N PHE A 156 -2.67 15.31 -16.30
CA PHE A 156 -3.99 15.64 -15.78
C PHE A 156 -4.14 17.12 -15.36
N GLY A 157 -3.07 17.90 -15.45
CA GLY A 157 -3.06 19.31 -15.06
C GLY A 157 -3.38 19.53 -13.58
N LEU A 158 -2.86 18.66 -12.71
CA LEU A 158 -3.08 18.75 -11.26
C LEU A 158 -2.25 19.91 -10.69
N VAL A 159 -2.85 20.67 -9.79
CA VAL A 159 -2.20 21.83 -9.15
C VAL A 159 -2.48 21.86 -7.65
N ILE A 160 -1.67 22.59 -6.90
CA ILE A 160 -1.93 22.87 -5.49
C ILE A 160 -3.27 23.61 -5.39
N GLY A 161 -4.12 23.17 -4.46
CA GLY A 161 -5.49 23.68 -4.25
C GLY A 161 -6.56 22.80 -4.90
N ASP A 162 -6.24 21.89 -5.83
CA ASP A 162 -7.21 20.92 -6.34
C ASP A 162 -7.78 20.04 -5.23
N ILE A 163 -9.01 19.56 -5.43
CA ILE A 163 -9.74 18.73 -4.47
C ILE A 163 -9.57 17.25 -4.78
N VAL A 164 -9.44 16.47 -3.73
CA VAL A 164 -9.27 15.01 -3.80
C VAL A 164 -10.44 14.31 -3.11
N ALA A 165 -11.23 13.55 -3.85
CA ALA A 165 -12.28 12.69 -3.32
C ALA A 165 -11.79 11.25 -3.18
N ILE A 166 -11.88 10.69 -1.96
CA ILE A 166 -11.61 9.27 -1.68
C ILE A 166 -12.97 8.58 -1.64
N ILE A 167 -13.18 7.62 -2.54
CA ILE A 167 -14.49 6.97 -2.78
C ILE A 167 -14.38 5.51 -2.33
N ASP A 168 -14.91 5.19 -1.16
CA ASP A 168 -14.95 3.82 -0.59
C ASP A 168 -15.99 2.92 -1.26
#